data_2cde4a02c13a5e718a28c7149882d6e2
#
_entry.id   2cde4a02c13a5e718a28c7149882d6e2
#
_cell.length_a   1.000
_cell.length_b   1.000
_cell.length_c   1.000
_cell.angle_alpha   90.00
_cell.angle_beta   90.00
_cell.angle_gamma   90.00
#
_symmetry.space_group_name_H-M   'P 1'
#
loop_
_entity.id
_entity.type
_entity.pdbx_description
1 polymer ?
#
loop_
_entity_poly.entity_id
_entity_poly.type
_entity_poly.pdbx_seq_one_letter_code
_entity_poly.pdbx_strand_id
1 'polypeptide(L)'
;MMQPPYGSEDAFRSWLDAARLWSHGALGAGEVLARAVRRSGEEAQAVRESAKETPDGANLARAGDLARAQWFLWVWTTLAAGERLGRAYQGDGTSHGLLPPVSSPRVALLGTLASDLYLGYAALRERGRWFPDLLRPEDWELAHRRGAGRLLDAAEALGGTLIKAGQFASTRQDLLPTPYVEELSSLQDRVPPQPYAVIEQAVARELGRPVPEIFSEFDAEPIAAASIAQVHRARLADGREVAVKVQYPGVAALIEADLAALEAIFRAVARLEPQIQLQPIADYLRWTLPLELDFRREAAAIEDLRSALSDRDDAVVPGVVDNLTTARLLVMDLVEGVKITDKEALSRAGIEPREVAALLMDVYADQLFRRGVLHADPHPGNLLVQPGRSQPRLVLLDHGLTLALEPSFIAALERMVGAMRNGDLDALTPALREAGLPVDENTNYVTLLKLVGVLLGDEVGETDIGDFGIRLGASVGEVPPRLLLVGRAIGLLDGIARQLDPQLDALEIVARYAYQDG
;
A
#
# COMPACT_ATOMS: atom_id res chain seq x y z
N MET A 1 32.61 18.60 11.83
CA MET A 1 31.59 17.61 11.45
C MET A 1 31.45 16.66 12.64
N MET A 2 30.56 16.95 13.55
CA MET A 2 30.23 16.05 14.66
C MET A 2 29.08 15.15 14.18
N GLN A 3 29.30 13.84 14.15
CA GLN A 3 28.22 12.88 13.97
C GLN A 3 27.22 13.06 15.14
N PRO A 4 25.92 13.04 14.88
CA PRO A 4 24.94 13.12 15.95
C PRO A 4 25.01 11.84 16.82
N PRO A 5 24.82 11.97 18.15
CA PRO A 5 24.89 10.86 19.08
C PRO A 5 23.56 10.09 19.06
N TYR A 6 23.34 9.23 18.08
CA TYR A 6 22.10 8.46 17.99
C TYR A 6 22.32 6.97 17.86
N GLY A 7 22.32 6.31 19.02
CA GLY A 7 22.06 4.88 19.15
C GLY A 7 20.64 4.43 18.79
N SER A 8 19.76 5.33 18.31
CA SER A 8 18.35 5.02 18.07
C SER A 8 18.12 4.17 16.81
N GLU A 9 18.92 4.33 15.77
CA GLU A 9 18.75 3.58 14.52
C GLU A 9 19.29 2.16 14.66
N ASP A 10 20.44 2.00 15.31
CA ASP A 10 20.99 0.67 15.61
C ASP A 10 20.14 -0.08 16.64
N ALA A 11 19.54 0.62 17.61
CA ALA A 11 18.63 0.04 18.56
C ALA A 11 17.33 -0.42 17.88
N PHE A 12 16.79 0.36 16.95
CA PHE A 12 15.60 0.02 16.18
C PHE A 12 15.87 -1.14 15.22
N ARG A 13 16.98 -1.12 14.46
CA ARG A 13 17.40 -2.25 13.59
C ARG A 13 17.65 -3.54 14.39
N SER A 14 18.37 -3.44 15.49
CA SER A 14 18.60 -4.59 16.37
C SER A 14 17.30 -5.15 16.96
N TRP A 15 16.32 -4.29 17.17
CA TRP A 15 15.01 -4.65 17.65
C TRP A 15 14.13 -5.26 16.54
N LEU A 16 14.18 -4.74 15.31
CA LEU A 16 13.56 -5.36 14.13
C LEU A 16 14.15 -6.75 13.84
N ASP A 17 15.47 -6.91 13.97
CA ASP A 17 16.13 -8.21 13.79
C ASP A 17 15.73 -9.20 14.89
N ALA A 18 15.60 -8.74 16.13
CA ALA A 18 15.08 -9.53 17.23
C ALA A 18 13.61 -9.93 17.01
N ALA A 19 12.80 -9.03 16.44
CA ALA A 19 11.42 -9.28 16.08
C ALA A 19 11.27 -10.26 14.90
N ARG A 20 12.14 -10.15 13.89
CA ARG A 20 12.24 -11.13 12.80
C ARG A 20 12.58 -12.53 13.33
N LEU A 21 13.59 -12.62 14.20
CA LEU A 21 13.97 -13.89 14.83
C LEU A 21 12.86 -14.48 15.70
N TRP A 22 12.06 -13.62 16.31
CA TRP A 22 10.94 -14.06 17.14
C TRP A 22 9.70 -14.44 16.31
N SER A 23 9.39 -13.74 15.23
CA SER A 23 8.34 -14.12 14.28
C SER A 23 8.61 -15.51 13.65
N HIS A 24 9.88 -15.94 13.61
CA HIS A 24 10.28 -17.27 13.15
C HIS A 24 10.38 -18.30 14.28
N GLY A 25 9.92 -17.99 15.50
CA GLY A 25 9.90 -18.93 16.63
C GLY A 25 11.29 -19.21 17.24
N ALA A 26 12.33 -18.46 16.88
CA ALA A 26 13.71 -18.75 17.26
C ALA A 26 14.12 -18.24 18.66
N LEU A 27 13.37 -17.28 19.25
CA LEU A 27 13.67 -16.72 20.58
C LEU A 27 12.36 -16.52 21.40
N GLY A 28 12.41 -16.83 22.69
CA GLY A 28 11.30 -16.55 23.61
C GLY A 28 11.09 -15.04 23.83
N ALA A 29 9.85 -14.61 23.91
CA ALA A 29 9.44 -13.21 24.09
C ALA A 29 10.18 -12.50 25.24
N GLY A 30 10.47 -13.22 26.33
CA GLY A 30 11.17 -12.68 27.50
C GLY A 30 12.63 -12.30 27.24
N GLU A 31 13.37 -13.00 26.36
CA GLU A 31 14.77 -12.68 26.06
C GLU A 31 14.92 -11.45 25.15
N VAL A 32 14.02 -11.33 24.17
CA VAL A 32 13.98 -10.15 23.28
C VAL A 32 13.68 -8.90 24.09
N LEU A 33 12.70 -9.03 25.00
CA LEU A 33 12.31 -7.99 25.93
C LEU A 33 13.48 -7.57 26.83
N ALA A 34 14.13 -8.54 27.44
CA ALA A 34 15.25 -8.29 28.36
C ALA A 34 16.47 -7.65 27.68
N ARG A 35 16.71 -7.93 26.38
CA ARG A 35 17.77 -7.25 25.61
C ARG A 35 17.41 -5.83 25.25
N ALA A 36 16.17 -5.58 24.79
CA ALA A 36 15.71 -4.26 24.45
C ALA A 36 15.71 -3.34 25.68
N VAL A 37 15.23 -3.84 26.83
CA VAL A 37 15.22 -3.09 28.10
C VAL A 37 16.64 -2.80 28.61
N ARG A 38 17.58 -3.76 28.54
CA ARG A 38 18.97 -3.54 28.94
C ARG A 38 19.64 -2.48 28.06
N ARG A 39 19.48 -2.56 26.76
CA ARG A 39 20.09 -1.63 25.80
C ARG A 39 19.53 -0.22 25.94
N SER A 40 18.20 -0.07 26.11
CA SER A 40 17.59 1.23 26.40
C SER A 40 18.02 1.81 27.76
N GLY A 41 18.32 0.94 28.73
CA GLY A 41 18.88 1.37 30.03
C GLY A 41 20.32 1.86 29.90
N GLU A 42 21.16 1.17 29.12
CA GLU A 42 22.56 1.53 28.85
C GLU A 42 22.64 2.84 28.05
N GLU A 43 21.77 3.02 27.05
CA GLU A 43 21.68 4.28 26.27
C GLU A 43 21.18 5.45 27.12
N ALA A 44 20.19 5.22 27.99
CA ALA A 44 19.72 6.24 28.93
C ALA A 44 20.80 6.62 29.95
N GLN A 45 21.66 5.68 30.34
CA GLN A 45 22.77 5.93 31.24
C GLN A 45 23.91 6.71 30.53
N ALA A 46 24.25 6.33 29.30
CA ALA A 46 25.22 7.03 28.47
C ALA A 46 24.80 8.50 28.20
N VAL A 47 23.51 8.72 27.95
CA VAL A 47 22.93 10.08 27.80
C VAL A 47 22.99 10.85 29.11
N ARG A 48 22.77 10.23 30.28
CA ARG A 48 22.91 10.85 31.59
C ARG A 48 24.36 11.25 31.89
N GLU A 49 25.33 10.44 31.54
CA GLU A 49 26.74 10.71 31.74
C GLU A 49 27.24 11.82 30.81
N SER A 50 26.82 11.80 29.55
CA SER A 50 27.13 12.84 28.56
C SER A 50 26.45 14.20 28.87
N ALA A 51 25.28 14.21 29.55
CA ALA A 51 24.58 15.43 29.95
C ALA A 51 25.31 16.19 31.07
N LYS A 52 26.28 15.59 31.77
CA LYS A 52 27.06 16.25 32.82
C LYS A 52 28.19 17.14 32.29
N GLU A 53 28.47 17.07 30.97
CA GLU A 53 29.67 17.68 30.40
C GLU A 53 29.45 18.90 29.48
N THR A 54 28.22 19.41 29.28
CA THR A 54 27.95 20.46 28.28
C THR A 54 26.95 21.55 28.71
N PRO A 55 27.10 22.81 28.21
CA PRO A 55 26.24 23.93 28.62
C PRO A 55 24.83 23.92 28.00
N ASP A 56 23.92 24.47 28.74
CA ASP A 56 22.46 24.72 28.65
C ASP A 56 21.62 24.27 27.42
N GLY A 57 21.98 24.53 26.19
CA GLY A 57 21.14 24.23 25.04
C GLY A 57 21.14 22.74 24.61
N ALA A 58 22.28 22.08 24.72
CA ALA A 58 22.42 20.66 24.44
C ALA A 58 21.76 19.77 25.51
N ASN A 59 21.65 20.25 26.73
CA ASN A 59 21.07 19.54 27.87
C ASN A 59 19.56 19.38 27.76
N LEU A 60 18.83 20.32 27.15
CA LEU A 60 17.37 20.23 26.98
C LEU A 60 16.96 19.31 25.84
N ALA A 61 17.73 19.26 24.76
CA ALA A 61 17.50 18.26 23.70
C ALA A 61 17.71 16.83 24.25
N ARG A 62 18.73 16.65 25.10
CA ARG A 62 19.04 15.40 25.80
C ARG A 62 18.02 15.04 26.88
N ALA A 63 17.46 16.04 27.59
CA ALA A 63 16.34 15.79 28.51
C ALA A 63 15.07 15.32 27.80
N GLY A 64 14.81 15.82 26.59
CA GLY A 64 13.74 15.32 25.73
C GLY A 64 13.96 13.85 25.29
N ASP A 65 15.19 13.49 24.92
CA ASP A 65 15.54 12.12 24.57
C ASP A 65 15.49 11.15 25.76
N LEU A 66 15.85 11.63 26.96
CA LEU A 66 15.68 10.90 28.22
C LEU A 66 14.20 10.69 28.58
N ALA A 67 13.39 11.72 28.40
CA ALA A 67 11.95 11.61 28.60
C ALA A 67 11.31 10.62 27.62
N ARG A 68 11.78 10.60 26.36
CA ARG A 68 11.37 9.61 25.34
C ARG A 68 11.73 8.18 25.77
N ALA A 69 12.97 7.95 26.17
CA ALA A 69 13.44 6.64 26.61
C ALA A 69 12.71 6.15 27.86
N GLN A 70 12.43 7.04 28.83
CA GLN A 70 11.66 6.70 30.03
C GLN A 70 10.19 6.42 29.73
N TRP A 71 9.58 7.19 28.83
CA TRP A 71 8.21 6.95 28.42
C TRP A 71 8.08 5.68 27.60
N PHE A 72 9.03 5.40 26.72
CA PHE A 72 9.13 4.15 25.96
C PHE A 72 9.21 2.94 26.89
N LEU A 73 10.06 2.99 27.93
CA LEU A 73 10.15 2.00 28.99
C LEU A 73 8.82 1.85 29.75
N TRP A 74 8.14 2.95 30.01
CA TRP A 74 6.85 2.95 30.72
C TRP A 74 5.73 2.33 29.84
N VAL A 75 5.61 2.76 28.58
CA VAL A 75 4.64 2.17 27.63
C VAL A 75 4.90 0.70 27.45
N TRP A 76 6.15 0.32 27.26
CA TRP A 76 6.56 -1.06 27.09
C TRP A 76 6.29 -1.91 28.33
N THR A 77 6.61 -1.43 29.52
CA THR A 77 6.30 -2.12 30.78
C THR A 77 4.80 -2.23 31.01
N THR A 78 4.04 -1.20 30.60
CA THR A 78 2.57 -1.21 30.69
C THR A 78 1.95 -2.20 29.69
N LEU A 79 2.46 -2.27 28.46
CA LEU A 79 2.04 -3.24 27.46
C LEU A 79 2.40 -4.67 27.88
N ALA A 80 3.62 -4.88 28.41
CA ALA A 80 4.04 -6.19 28.93
C ALA A 80 3.28 -6.61 30.21
N ALA A 81 2.91 -5.65 31.04
CA ALA A 81 2.02 -5.89 32.18
C ALA A 81 0.59 -6.20 31.72
N GLY A 82 0.10 -5.50 30.70
CA GLY A 82 -1.20 -5.77 30.07
C GLY A 82 -1.25 -7.16 29.44
N GLU A 83 -0.17 -7.63 28.82
CA GLU A 83 -0.06 -9.00 28.30
C GLU A 83 -0.09 -10.06 29.39
N ARG A 84 0.57 -9.80 30.53
CA ARG A 84 0.53 -10.70 31.71
C ARG A 84 -0.86 -10.75 32.35
N LEU A 85 -1.51 -9.58 32.46
CA LEU A 85 -2.89 -9.47 32.94
C LEU A 85 -3.87 -10.13 31.98
N GLY A 86 -3.69 -9.95 30.65
CA GLY A 86 -4.51 -10.63 29.63
C GLY A 86 -4.41 -12.15 29.70
N ARG A 87 -3.20 -12.69 29.91
CA ARG A 87 -3.00 -14.14 30.12
C ARG A 87 -3.62 -14.66 31.41
N ALA A 88 -3.58 -13.87 32.47
CA ALA A 88 -4.25 -14.23 33.74
C ALA A 88 -5.78 -14.16 33.64
N TYR A 89 -6.32 -13.32 32.74
CA TYR A 89 -7.76 -13.15 32.54
C TYR A 89 -8.38 -14.14 31.53
N GLN A 90 -7.60 -14.83 30.71
CA GLN A 90 -8.06 -15.85 29.76
C GLN A 90 -8.63 -17.11 30.44
N GLY A 91 -8.62 -17.15 31.77
CA GLY A 91 -9.28 -18.21 32.57
C GLY A 91 -10.79 -18.05 32.74
N ASP A 92 -11.39 -16.90 32.36
CA ASP A 92 -12.82 -16.65 32.60
C ASP A 92 -13.49 -16.01 31.38
N GLY A 93 -14.32 -16.78 30.68
CA GLY A 93 -14.85 -16.58 29.33
C GLY A 93 -15.87 -15.45 29.13
N THR A 94 -15.79 -14.33 29.85
CA THR A 94 -16.74 -13.21 29.67
C THR A 94 -16.07 -11.84 29.80
N SER A 95 -15.42 -11.35 28.76
CA SER A 95 -15.20 -9.91 28.66
C SER A 95 -15.10 -9.46 27.20
N HIS A 96 -16.11 -8.79 26.71
CA HIS A 96 -16.05 -7.93 25.55
C HIS A 96 -15.19 -6.70 25.87
N GLY A 97 -13.88 -6.86 25.86
CA GLY A 97 -12.91 -5.80 26.20
C GLY A 97 -12.55 -4.95 25.01
N LEU A 98 -12.39 -3.66 25.25
CA LEU A 98 -12.12 -2.55 24.32
C LEU A 98 -10.74 -2.57 23.62
N LEU A 99 -9.93 -3.60 23.82
CA LEU A 99 -8.65 -3.79 23.14
C LEU A 99 -8.55 -5.25 22.69
N PRO A 100 -8.07 -5.51 21.45
CA PRO A 100 -7.72 -6.86 21.04
C PRO A 100 -6.66 -7.42 22.01
N PRO A 101 -6.63 -8.72 22.27
CA PRO A 101 -5.62 -9.30 23.15
C PRO A 101 -4.23 -8.91 22.62
N VAL A 102 -3.46 -8.18 23.44
CA VAL A 102 -2.06 -7.77 23.16
C VAL A 102 -1.14 -9.01 23.16
N SER A 103 -1.67 -10.16 22.79
CA SER A 103 -1.01 -11.46 22.79
C SER A 103 -0.11 -11.69 21.58
N SER A 104 -0.17 -10.81 20.58
CA SER A 104 0.70 -10.89 19.41
C SER A 104 1.89 -9.94 19.58
N PRO A 105 3.11 -10.46 19.44
CA PRO A 105 4.34 -9.65 19.34
C PRO A 105 4.24 -8.54 18.32
N ARG A 106 3.52 -8.82 17.26
CA ARG A 106 3.25 -7.92 16.14
C ARG A 106 2.47 -6.67 16.57
N VAL A 107 1.44 -6.83 17.41
CA VAL A 107 0.68 -5.71 17.98
C VAL A 107 1.57 -4.84 18.88
N ALA A 108 2.43 -5.47 19.68
CA ALA A 108 3.41 -4.75 20.50
C ALA A 108 4.41 -3.95 19.65
N LEU A 109 4.85 -4.54 18.53
CA LEU A 109 5.71 -3.89 17.53
C LEU A 109 5.07 -2.63 16.94
N LEU A 110 3.83 -2.76 16.48
CA LEU A 110 3.07 -1.64 15.91
C LEU A 110 2.86 -0.52 16.94
N GLY A 111 2.50 -0.87 18.16
CA GLY A 111 2.34 0.09 19.25
C GLY A 111 3.64 0.82 19.58
N THR A 112 4.76 0.12 19.51
CA THR A 112 6.10 0.68 19.75
C THR A 112 6.51 1.65 18.65
N LEU A 113 6.34 1.24 17.39
CA LEU A 113 6.61 2.10 16.23
C LEU A 113 5.78 3.39 16.30
N ALA A 114 4.47 3.25 16.53
CA ALA A 114 3.57 4.39 16.64
C ALA A 114 3.97 5.35 17.78
N SER A 115 4.37 4.79 18.92
CA SER A 115 4.84 5.56 20.06
C SER A 115 6.14 6.29 19.77
N ASP A 116 7.10 5.65 19.13
CA ASP A 116 8.38 6.26 18.78
C ASP A 116 8.20 7.39 17.75
N LEU A 117 7.39 7.18 16.73
CA LEU A 117 7.04 8.22 15.76
C LEU A 117 6.35 9.41 16.45
N TYR A 118 5.31 9.15 17.24
CA TYR A 118 4.57 10.20 17.95
C TYR A 118 5.48 11.04 18.85
N LEU A 119 6.32 10.39 19.65
CA LEU A 119 7.22 11.08 20.57
C LEU A 119 8.31 11.88 19.85
N GLY A 120 8.79 11.38 18.71
CA GLY A 120 9.71 12.12 17.86
C GLY A 120 9.14 13.47 17.43
N TYR A 121 7.90 13.48 16.99
CA TYR A 121 7.21 14.71 16.60
C TYR A 121 6.82 15.59 17.79
N ALA A 122 6.38 15.00 18.90
CA ALA A 122 6.08 15.73 20.12
C ALA A 122 7.32 16.45 20.65
N ALA A 123 8.49 15.81 20.63
CA ALA A 123 9.75 16.43 21.05
C ALA A 123 10.15 17.62 20.16
N LEU A 124 9.98 17.52 18.84
CA LEU A 124 10.23 18.62 17.90
C LEU A 124 9.29 19.81 18.16
N ARG A 125 8.02 19.52 18.38
CA ARG A 125 7.01 20.52 18.66
C ARG A 125 7.30 21.27 19.96
N GLU A 126 7.64 20.56 21.04
CA GLU A 126 8.04 21.20 22.31
C GLU A 126 9.33 21.98 22.15
N ARG A 127 10.30 21.48 21.36
CA ARG A 127 11.52 22.26 21.05
C ARG A 127 11.18 23.56 20.31
N GLY A 128 10.28 23.52 19.32
CA GLY A 128 9.84 24.74 18.63
C GLY A 128 9.08 25.71 19.54
N ARG A 129 8.31 25.18 20.50
CA ARG A 129 7.59 26.00 21.48
C ARG A 129 8.50 26.75 22.45
N TRP A 130 9.53 26.05 22.92
CA TRP A 130 10.44 26.62 23.94
C TRP A 130 11.66 27.33 23.36
N PHE A 131 12.10 26.91 22.17
CA PHE A 131 13.30 27.40 21.49
C PHE A 131 13.06 27.59 20.00
N PRO A 132 12.18 28.52 19.58
CA PRO A 132 11.80 28.70 18.19
C PRO A 132 13.02 29.02 17.29
N ASP A 133 14.00 29.76 17.79
CA ASP A 133 15.21 30.12 17.03
C ASP A 133 16.19 28.96 16.79
N LEU A 134 16.01 27.83 17.51
CA LEU A 134 16.82 26.62 17.37
C LEU A 134 16.15 25.54 16.50
N LEU A 135 14.90 25.73 16.11
CA LEU A 135 14.17 24.82 15.24
C LEU A 135 14.21 25.33 13.80
N ARG A 136 14.77 24.53 12.91
CA ARG A 136 14.88 24.85 11.49
C ARG A 136 13.87 24.02 10.68
N PRO A 137 13.45 24.48 9.49
CA PRO A 137 12.64 23.68 8.58
C PRO A 137 13.26 22.30 8.29
N GLU A 138 14.60 22.25 8.16
CA GLU A 138 15.34 21.01 7.90
C GLU A 138 15.20 19.98 9.05
N ASP A 139 14.94 20.42 10.28
CA ASP A 139 14.72 19.51 11.42
C ASP A 139 13.41 18.72 11.25
N TRP A 140 12.37 19.35 10.68
CA TRP A 140 11.12 18.70 10.34
C TRP A 140 11.28 17.73 9.18
N GLU A 141 11.95 18.17 8.11
CA GLU A 141 12.24 17.33 6.95
C GLU A 141 13.01 16.07 7.36
N LEU A 142 14.04 16.24 8.20
CA LEU A 142 14.81 15.12 8.72
C LEU A 142 13.97 14.17 9.59
N ALA A 143 13.03 14.71 10.38
CA ALA A 143 12.12 13.89 11.18
C ALA A 143 11.14 13.11 10.30
N HIS A 144 10.63 13.74 9.25
CA HIS A 144 9.76 13.07 8.28
C HIS A 144 10.49 11.93 7.57
N ARG A 145 11.69 12.15 7.03
CA ARG A 145 12.50 11.10 6.39
C ARG A 145 12.82 9.93 7.34
N ARG A 146 13.21 10.23 8.58
CA ARG A 146 13.46 9.19 9.59
C ARG A 146 12.20 8.41 9.94
N GLY A 147 11.09 9.11 10.10
CA GLY A 147 9.80 8.48 10.39
C GLY A 147 9.34 7.59 9.25
N ALA A 148 9.47 8.06 8.01
CA ALA A 148 9.14 7.33 6.80
C ALA A 148 9.99 6.05 6.66
N GLY A 149 11.32 6.17 6.81
CA GLY A 149 12.21 5.00 6.75
C GLY A 149 11.89 3.95 7.81
N ARG A 150 11.55 4.36 9.05
CA ARG A 150 11.11 3.41 10.10
C ARG A 150 9.80 2.72 9.79
N LEU A 151 8.86 3.45 9.18
CA LEU A 151 7.60 2.87 8.75
C LEU A 151 7.80 1.88 7.60
N LEU A 152 8.69 2.22 6.65
CA LEU A 152 9.10 1.34 5.55
C LEU A 152 9.74 0.05 6.10
N ASP A 153 10.77 0.17 6.95
CA ASP A 153 11.45 -0.97 7.58
C ASP A 153 10.46 -1.88 8.32
N ALA A 154 9.51 -1.29 9.04
CA ALA A 154 8.48 -2.04 9.76
C ALA A 154 7.49 -2.73 8.80
N ALA A 155 7.08 -2.06 7.73
CA ALA A 155 6.20 -2.63 6.73
C ALA A 155 6.85 -3.82 6.02
N GLU A 156 8.12 -3.71 5.62
CA GLU A 156 8.89 -4.82 5.03
C GLU A 156 9.09 -5.98 6.02
N ALA A 157 9.40 -5.68 7.29
CA ALA A 157 9.63 -6.70 8.31
C ALA A 157 8.37 -7.46 8.70
N LEU A 158 7.24 -6.76 8.80
CA LEU A 158 5.97 -7.32 9.23
C LEU A 158 5.12 -7.84 8.07
N GLY A 159 5.29 -7.29 6.87
CA GLY A 159 4.55 -7.72 5.67
C GLY A 159 3.03 -7.49 5.76
N GLY A 160 2.29 -8.13 4.87
CA GLY A 160 0.81 -8.18 4.92
C GLY A 160 0.13 -6.82 4.95
N THR A 161 -0.67 -6.58 5.99
CA THR A 161 -1.47 -5.37 6.19
C THR A 161 -0.66 -4.07 6.14
N LEU A 162 0.58 -4.09 6.67
CA LEU A 162 1.41 -2.87 6.70
C LEU A 162 1.96 -2.48 5.34
N ILE A 163 2.30 -3.45 4.49
CA ILE A 163 2.67 -3.16 3.10
C ILE A 163 1.49 -2.49 2.40
N LYS A 164 0.30 -3.06 2.52
CA LYS A 164 -0.92 -2.47 1.91
C LYS A 164 -1.27 -1.10 2.49
N ALA A 165 -1.10 -0.93 3.81
CA ALA A 165 -1.27 0.37 4.45
C ALA A 165 -0.28 1.41 3.91
N GLY A 166 0.99 1.04 3.78
CA GLY A 166 2.03 1.92 3.24
C GLY A 166 1.82 2.21 1.76
N GLN A 167 1.45 1.22 0.95
CA GLN A 167 1.10 1.41 -0.46
C GLN A 167 -0.07 2.38 -0.64
N PHE A 168 -1.15 2.22 0.13
CA PHE A 168 -2.25 3.18 0.10
C PHE A 168 -1.83 4.56 0.60
N ALA A 169 -1.12 4.62 1.72
CA ALA A 169 -0.64 5.86 2.29
C ALA A 169 0.29 6.64 1.34
N SER A 170 1.11 5.94 0.55
CA SER A 170 1.97 6.56 -0.47
C SER A 170 1.21 7.22 -1.62
N THR A 171 -0.06 6.86 -1.84
CA THR A 171 -0.92 7.51 -2.84
C THR A 171 -1.65 8.74 -2.28
N ARG A 172 -1.56 9.00 -0.98
CA ARG A 172 -2.30 10.03 -0.24
C ARG A 172 -1.38 11.16 0.18
N GLN A 173 -0.92 11.95 -0.81
CA GLN A 173 -0.12 13.17 -0.57
C GLN A 173 -0.87 14.22 0.25
N ASP A 174 -2.20 14.14 0.29
CA ASP A 174 -3.07 14.97 1.11
C ASP A 174 -3.06 14.61 2.61
N LEU A 175 -2.66 13.39 2.97
CA LEU A 175 -2.63 12.92 4.35
C LEU A 175 -1.23 12.87 4.96
N LEU A 176 -0.20 12.67 4.14
CA LEU A 176 1.17 12.45 4.60
C LEU A 176 2.14 13.47 4.00
N PRO A 177 3.17 13.88 4.78
CA PRO A 177 4.29 14.67 4.26
C PRO A 177 5.01 13.95 3.11
N THR A 178 5.50 14.72 2.13
CA THR A 178 6.21 14.22 0.94
C THR A 178 7.26 13.13 1.22
N PRO A 179 8.14 13.24 2.24
CA PRO A 179 9.10 12.18 2.53
C PRO A 179 8.48 10.81 2.86
N TYR A 180 7.27 10.79 3.44
CA TYR A 180 6.56 9.52 3.67
C TYR A 180 6.04 8.92 2.37
N VAL A 181 5.51 9.75 1.49
CA VAL A 181 5.03 9.32 0.17
C VAL A 181 6.17 8.75 -0.66
N GLU A 182 7.31 9.46 -0.73
CA GLU A 182 8.52 9.02 -1.44
C GLU A 182 9.04 7.67 -0.93
N GLU A 183 9.26 7.53 0.37
CA GLU A 183 9.80 6.30 0.96
C GLU A 183 8.82 5.12 0.82
N LEU A 184 7.54 5.35 1.14
CA LEU A 184 6.53 4.29 1.10
C LEU A 184 6.15 3.86 -0.33
N SER A 185 6.38 4.71 -1.34
CA SER A 185 6.18 4.35 -2.74
C SER A 185 7.12 3.21 -3.20
N SER A 186 8.23 3.02 -2.49
CA SER A 186 9.17 1.92 -2.73
C SER A 186 8.65 0.56 -2.24
N LEU A 187 7.57 0.52 -1.43
CA LEU A 187 6.96 -0.71 -0.94
C LEU A 187 6.43 -1.54 -2.11
N GLN A 188 7.18 -2.55 -2.46
CA GLN A 188 6.77 -3.57 -3.42
C GLN A 188 6.15 -4.74 -2.67
N ASP A 189 5.26 -5.49 -3.34
CA ASP A 189 4.66 -6.73 -2.81
C ASP A 189 5.69 -7.87 -2.71
N ARG A 190 6.93 -7.58 -2.31
CA ARG A 190 8.00 -8.58 -2.15
C ARG A 190 8.06 -9.02 -0.70
N VAL A 191 7.30 -10.05 -0.40
CA VAL A 191 7.42 -10.79 0.86
C VAL A 191 8.26 -12.03 0.60
N PRO A 192 9.17 -12.43 1.51
CA PRO A 192 9.84 -13.72 1.39
C PRO A 192 8.81 -14.84 1.26
N PRO A 193 8.94 -15.74 0.26
CA PRO A 193 7.98 -16.81 0.06
C PRO A 193 7.96 -17.77 1.24
N GLN A 194 6.81 -18.38 1.49
CA GLN A 194 6.69 -19.46 2.46
C GLN A 194 7.33 -20.75 1.92
N PRO A 195 7.87 -21.60 2.79
CA PRO A 195 8.44 -22.89 2.37
C PRO A 195 7.43 -23.74 1.61
N TYR A 196 7.88 -24.43 0.57
CA TYR A 196 7.04 -25.27 -0.28
C TYR A 196 6.15 -26.24 0.49
N ALA A 197 6.69 -26.91 1.53
CA ALA A 197 5.92 -27.86 2.34
C ALA A 197 4.69 -27.23 3.02
N VAL A 198 4.73 -25.92 3.34
CA VAL A 198 3.60 -25.18 3.90
C VAL A 198 2.53 -24.95 2.84
N ILE A 199 2.96 -24.60 1.64
CA ILE A 199 2.10 -24.34 0.49
C ILE A 199 1.46 -25.64 -0.01
N GLU A 200 2.23 -26.70 -0.16
CA GLU A 200 1.73 -28.04 -0.54
C GLU A 200 0.61 -28.50 0.39
N GLN A 201 0.82 -28.35 1.72
CA GLN A 201 -0.22 -28.67 2.70
C GLN A 201 -1.44 -27.75 2.58
N ALA A 202 -1.26 -26.47 2.27
CA ALA A 202 -2.36 -25.54 2.09
C ALA A 202 -3.21 -25.94 0.89
N VAL A 203 -2.58 -26.23 -0.26
CA VAL A 203 -3.26 -26.70 -1.49
C VAL A 203 -3.98 -28.02 -1.23
N ALA A 204 -3.30 -29.00 -0.62
CA ALA A 204 -3.88 -30.30 -0.34
C ALA A 204 -5.10 -30.22 0.60
N ARG A 205 -5.05 -29.35 1.62
CA ARG A 205 -6.20 -29.10 2.53
C ARG A 205 -7.37 -28.45 1.82
N GLU A 206 -7.08 -27.46 0.95
CA GLU A 206 -8.11 -26.69 0.26
C GLU A 206 -8.84 -27.55 -0.79
N LEU A 207 -8.14 -28.42 -1.49
CA LEU A 207 -8.70 -29.29 -2.52
C LEU A 207 -9.10 -30.70 -2.02
N GLY A 208 -8.77 -31.03 -0.76
CA GLY A 208 -9.12 -32.32 -0.15
C GLY A 208 -8.37 -33.52 -0.72
N ARG A 209 -7.30 -33.30 -1.51
CA ARG A 209 -6.50 -34.33 -2.17
C ARG A 209 -5.02 -33.93 -2.20
N PRO A 210 -4.06 -34.90 -2.21
CA PRO A 210 -2.64 -34.61 -2.37
C PRO A 210 -2.35 -33.88 -3.69
N VAL A 211 -1.38 -32.96 -3.66
CA VAL A 211 -0.96 -32.15 -4.82
C VAL A 211 -0.64 -33.01 -6.06
N PRO A 212 0.09 -34.16 -5.96
CA PRO A 212 0.40 -35.00 -7.12
C PRO A 212 -0.81 -35.70 -7.78
N GLU A 213 -1.94 -35.77 -7.08
CA GLU A 213 -3.19 -36.32 -7.66
C GLU A 213 -3.98 -35.28 -8.48
N ILE A 214 -3.61 -34.01 -8.35
CA ILE A 214 -4.30 -32.88 -8.98
C ILE A 214 -3.46 -32.31 -10.12
N PHE A 215 -2.17 -32.10 -9.84
CA PHE A 215 -1.20 -31.54 -10.77
C PHE A 215 -0.16 -32.60 -11.14
N SER A 216 0.11 -32.76 -12.43
CA SER A 216 1.18 -33.65 -12.91
C SER A 216 2.56 -33.10 -12.58
N GLU A 217 2.68 -31.77 -12.52
CA GLU A 217 3.89 -31.03 -12.11
C GLU A 217 3.45 -29.84 -11.24
N PHE A 218 4.24 -29.56 -10.19
CA PHE A 218 4.03 -28.38 -9.35
C PHE A 218 5.41 -27.86 -8.89
N ASP A 219 5.77 -26.66 -9.33
CA ASP A 219 7.09 -26.10 -9.05
C ASP A 219 7.20 -25.73 -7.57
N ALA A 220 8.29 -26.17 -6.93
CA ALA A 220 8.54 -25.86 -5.52
C ALA A 220 8.88 -24.37 -5.31
N GLU A 221 9.54 -23.74 -6.29
CA GLU A 221 9.85 -22.32 -6.26
C GLU A 221 8.69 -21.50 -6.83
N PRO A 222 8.19 -20.48 -6.11
CA PRO A 222 7.14 -19.63 -6.61
C PRO A 222 7.64 -18.71 -7.72
N ILE A 223 6.81 -18.44 -8.71
CA ILE A 223 7.06 -17.43 -9.76
C ILE A 223 6.85 -16.00 -9.26
N ALA A 224 6.04 -15.84 -8.21
CA ALA A 224 5.80 -14.57 -7.54
C ALA A 224 5.41 -14.80 -6.08
N ALA A 225 5.74 -13.84 -5.21
CA ALA A 225 5.30 -13.81 -3.82
C ALA A 225 4.79 -12.39 -3.49
N ALA A 226 3.58 -12.32 -2.95
CA ALA A 226 2.88 -11.09 -2.57
C ALA A 226 2.63 -11.04 -1.06
N SER A 227 1.98 -9.98 -0.59
CA SER A 227 1.73 -9.74 0.84
C SER A 227 0.89 -10.81 1.54
N ILE A 228 -0.02 -11.46 0.83
CA ILE A 228 -0.97 -12.44 1.38
C ILE A 228 -0.93 -13.82 0.72
N ALA A 229 -0.18 -13.98 -0.37
CA ALA A 229 -0.18 -15.18 -1.20
C ALA A 229 1.13 -15.33 -1.98
N GLN A 230 1.36 -16.52 -2.52
CA GLN A 230 2.39 -16.75 -3.53
C GLN A 230 1.82 -17.54 -4.70
N VAL A 231 2.46 -17.42 -5.87
CA VAL A 231 2.03 -18.01 -7.12
C VAL A 231 3.04 -19.04 -7.58
N HIS A 232 2.58 -20.24 -7.88
CA HIS A 232 3.41 -21.33 -8.40
C HIS A 232 3.01 -21.69 -9.81
N ARG A 233 3.97 -22.11 -10.62
CA ARG A 233 3.72 -22.78 -11.88
C ARG A 233 3.32 -24.22 -11.59
N ALA A 234 2.31 -24.70 -12.28
CA ALA A 234 1.89 -26.09 -12.21
C ALA A 234 1.39 -26.56 -13.57
N ARG A 235 1.24 -27.87 -13.73
CA ARG A 235 0.67 -28.49 -14.92
C ARG A 235 -0.46 -29.41 -14.52
N LEU A 236 -1.60 -29.26 -15.17
CA LEU A 236 -2.75 -30.14 -14.97
C LEU A 236 -2.52 -31.50 -15.64
N ALA A 237 -3.35 -32.48 -15.28
CA ALA A 237 -3.28 -33.82 -15.87
C ALA A 237 -3.58 -33.84 -17.40
N ASP A 238 -4.32 -32.84 -17.93
CA ASP A 238 -4.58 -32.65 -19.35
C ASP A 238 -3.42 -31.97 -20.11
N GLY A 239 -2.32 -31.62 -19.41
CA GLY A 239 -1.13 -30.98 -19.96
C GLY A 239 -1.16 -29.46 -19.98
N ARG A 240 -2.26 -28.80 -19.60
CA ARG A 240 -2.34 -27.33 -19.52
C ARG A 240 -1.40 -26.81 -18.42
N GLU A 241 -0.67 -25.76 -18.73
CA GLU A 241 0.12 -25.01 -17.76
C GLU A 241 -0.76 -23.98 -17.06
N VAL A 242 -0.65 -23.93 -15.74
CA VAL A 242 -1.46 -23.05 -14.89
C VAL A 242 -0.59 -22.32 -13.86
N ALA A 243 -1.05 -21.13 -13.50
CA ALA A 243 -0.57 -20.38 -12.34
C ALA A 243 -1.50 -20.69 -11.15
N VAL A 244 -0.91 -21.09 -10.04
CA VAL A 244 -1.63 -21.46 -8.81
C VAL A 244 -1.29 -20.44 -7.74
N LYS A 245 -2.20 -19.49 -7.47
CA LYS A 245 -2.09 -18.47 -6.43
C LYS A 245 -2.62 -19.05 -5.12
N VAL A 246 -1.76 -19.17 -4.12
CA VAL A 246 -2.06 -19.84 -2.85
C VAL A 246 -1.98 -18.84 -1.72
N GLN A 247 -3.06 -18.66 -0.98
CA GLN A 247 -3.11 -17.79 0.18
C GLN A 247 -2.29 -18.36 1.33
N TYR A 248 -1.52 -17.51 2.02
CA TYR A 248 -0.73 -17.94 3.17
C TYR A 248 -1.64 -18.47 4.30
N PRO A 249 -1.34 -19.64 4.88
CA PRO A 249 -2.09 -20.16 6.01
C PRO A 249 -2.13 -19.17 7.17
N GLY A 250 -3.33 -18.90 7.71
CA GLY A 250 -3.51 -18.01 8.85
C GLY A 250 -3.48 -16.51 8.54
N VAL A 251 -3.28 -16.10 7.30
CA VAL A 251 -3.16 -14.67 6.92
C VAL A 251 -4.44 -13.88 7.24
N ALA A 252 -5.62 -14.47 7.14
CA ALA A 252 -6.87 -13.80 7.47
C ALA A 252 -6.92 -13.36 8.96
N ALA A 253 -6.56 -14.25 9.87
CA ALA A 253 -6.51 -13.91 11.30
C ALA A 253 -5.41 -12.88 11.62
N LEU A 254 -4.30 -12.92 10.87
CA LEU A 254 -3.23 -11.95 10.98
C LEU A 254 -3.70 -10.55 10.56
N ILE A 255 -4.37 -10.44 9.42
CA ILE A 255 -4.93 -9.19 8.90
C ILE A 255 -5.95 -8.60 9.87
N GLU A 256 -6.84 -9.42 10.41
CA GLU A 256 -7.83 -8.98 11.40
C GLU A 256 -7.17 -8.39 12.65
N ALA A 257 -6.13 -9.06 13.17
CA ALA A 257 -5.38 -8.57 14.32
C ALA A 257 -4.62 -7.26 14.02
N ASP A 258 -4.01 -7.15 12.84
CA ASP A 258 -3.31 -5.94 12.39
C ASP A 258 -4.26 -4.76 12.24
N LEU A 259 -5.42 -4.97 11.60
CA LEU A 259 -6.44 -3.94 11.44
C LEU A 259 -6.91 -3.41 12.80
N ALA A 260 -7.22 -4.32 13.73
CA ALA A 260 -7.64 -3.93 15.07
C ALA A 260 -6.55 -3.11 15.79
N ALA A 261 -5.27 -3.47 15.62
CA ALA A 261 -4.15 -2.74 16.19
C ALA A 261 -3.98 -1.35 15.57
N LEU A 262 -4.01 -1.26 14.23
CA LEU A 262 -3.91 0.01 13.51
C LEU A 262 -5.04 0.97 13.88
N GLU A 263 -6.26 0.48 13.98
CA GLU A 263 -7.40 1.29 14.42
C GLU A 263 -7.27 1.82 15.85
N ALA A 264 -6.76 1.00 16.76
CA ALA A 264 -6.49 1.43 18.11
C ALA A 264 -5.42 2.54 18.15
N ILE A 265 -4.37 2.40 17.35
CA ILE A 265 -3.30 3.40 17.18
C ILE A 265 -3.87 4.70 16.59
N PHE A 266 -4.62 4.61 15.49
CA PHE A 266 -5.18 5.78 14.83
C PHE A 266 -6.16 6.55 15.71
N ARG A 267 -7.00 5.83 16.47
CA ARG A 267 -7.87 6.45 17.49
C ARG A 267 -7.09 7.13 18.61
N ALA A 268 -5.97 6.55 19.03
CA ALA A 268 -5.11 7.17 20.04
C ALA A 268 -4.45 8.44 19.49
N VAL A 269 -3.91 8.39 18.27
CA VAL A 269 -3.33 9.55 17.58
C VAL A 269 -4.37 10.66 17.41
N ALA A 270 -5.56 10.34 16.91
CA ALA A 270 -6.63 11.31 16.70
C ALA A 270 -7.09 12.00 18.00
N ARG A 271 -7.00 11.33 19.16
CA ARG A 271 -7.29 11.95 20.47
C ARG A 271 -6.19 12.90 20.92
N LEU A 272 -4.94 12.56 20.64
CA LEU A 272 -3.77 13.37 21.04
C LEU A 272 -3.55 14.53 20.07
N GLU A 273 -3.84 14.33 18.79
CA GLU A 273 -3.60 15.25 17.68
C GLU A 273 -4.83 15.30 16.75
N PRO A 274 -5.89 16.00 17.12
CA PRO A 274 -7.14 16.01 16.36
C PRO A 274 -7.01 16.51 14.90
N GLN A 275 -5.94 17.24 14.60
CA GLN A 275 -5.62 17.70 13.25
C GLN A 275 -5.06 16.62 12.34
N ILE A 276 -4.59 15.47 12.89
CA ILE A 276 -4.05 14.35 12.11
C ILE A 276 -5.19 13.37 11.82
N GLN A 277 -5.61 13.28 10.57
CA GLN A 277 -6.69 12.42 10.15
C GLN A 277 -6.16 11.14 9.50
N LEU A 278 -5.99 10.07 10.30
CA LEU A 278 -5.59 8.74 9.81
C LEU A 278 -6.78 7.80 9.57
N GLN A 279 -7.98 8.21 9.94
CA GLN A 279 -9.18 7.40 9.78
C GLN A 279 -9.44 6.95 8.33
N PRO A 280 -9.25 7.80 7.29
CA PRO A 280 -9.42 7.36 5.91
C PRO A 280 -8.54 6.17 5.52
N ILE A 281 -7.34 6.06 6.09
CA ILE A 281 -6.44 4.91 5.86
C ILE A 281 -7.05 3.65 6.50
N ALA A 282 -7.54 3.74 7.74
CA ALA A 282 -8.18 2.62 8.41
C ALA A 282 -9.42 2.12 7.68
N ASP A 283 -10.27 3.05 7.24
CA ASP A 283 -11.52 2.75 6.53
C ASP A 283 -11.25 2.09 5.18
N TYR A 284 -10.24 2.57 4.44
CA TYR A 284 -9.78 1.95 3.20
C TYR A 284 -9.30 0.51 3.43
N LEU A 285 -8.43 0.30 4.40
CA LEU A 285 -7.89 -1.03 4.71
C LEU A 285 -9.00 -1.99 5.16
N ARG A 286 -9.93 -1.51 5.99
CA ARG A 286 -11.07 -2.31 6.45
C ARG A 286 -11.97 -2.73 5.28
N TRP A 287 -12.09 -1.88 4.29
CA TRP A 287 -12.90 -2.18 3.11
C TRP A 287 -12.17 -3.10 2.13
N THR A 288 -10.88 -2.86 1.84
CA THR A 288 -10.16 -3.57 0.77
C THR A 288 -9.59 -4.92 1.20
N LEU A 289 -8.98 -5.03 2.38
CA LEU A 289 -8.30 -6.26 2.77
C LEU A 289 -9.21 -7.50 2.86
N PRO A 290 -10.45 -7.43 3.37
CA PRO A 290 -11.35 -8.58 3.32
C PRO A 290 -11.71 -9.01 1.88
N LEU A 291 -11.70 -8.10 0.91
CA LEU A 291 -11.97 -8.41 -0.49
C LEU A 291 -10.83 -9.22 -1.10
N GLU A 292 -9.59 -8.93 -0.73
CA GLU A 292 -8.40 -9.65 -1.19
C GLU A 292 -8.28 -11.07 -0.58
N LEU A 293 -9.01 -11.36 0.50
CA LEU A 293 -8.99 -12.65 1.19
C LEU A 293 -9.90 -13.72 0.56
N ASP A 294 -10.75 -13.37 -0.41
CA ASP A 294 -11.60 -14.34 -1.11
C ASP A 294 -11.26 -14.36 -2.60
N PHE A 295 -10.42 -15.29 -3.02
CA PHE A 295 -10.00 -15.45 -4.42
C PHE A 295 -11.12 -15.80 -5.39
N ARG A 296 -12.31 -16.21 -4.92
CA ARG A 296 -13.47 -16.37 -5.80
C ARG A 296 -13.93 -15.03 -6.36
N ARG A 297 -13.69 -13.93 -5.62
CA ARG A 297 -13.97 -12.56 -6.12
C ARG A 297 -13.00 -12.19 -7.22
N GLU A 298 -11.72 -12.50 -7.04
CA GLU A 298 -10.69 -12.29 -8.06
C GLU A 298 -10.98 -13.14 -9.30
N ALA A 299 -11.37 -14.41 -9.12
CA ALA A 299 -11.80 -15.28 -10.21
C ALA A 299 -13.01 -14.72 -10.99
N ALA A 300 -14.03 -14.23 -10.30
CA ALA A 300 -15.18 -13.57 -10.93
C ALA A 300 -14.76 -12.30 -11.69
N ALA A 301 -13.88 -11.48 -11.10
CA ALA A 301 -13.36 -10.28 -11.74
C ALA A 301 -12.53 -10.60 -13.03
N ILE A 302 -11.77 -11.69 -13.01
CA ILE A 302 -11.08 -12.22 -14.21
C ILE A 302 -12.09 -12.54 -15.30
N GLU A 303 -13.14 -13.31 -15.00
CA GLU A 303 -14.13 -13.71 -16.00
C GLU A 303 -14.96 -12.51 -16.51
N ASP A 304 -15.31 -11.55 -15.65
CA ASP A 304 -15.99 -10.33 -16.06
C ASP A 304 -15.13 -9.51 -17.04
N LEU A 305 -13.85 -9.29 -16.72
CA LEU A 305 -12.95 -8.55 -17.59
C LEU A 305 -12.64 -9.34 -18.88
N ARG A 306 -12.43 -10.65 -18.79
CA ARG A 306 -12.21 -11.53 -19.94
C ARG A 306 -13.39 -11.51 -20.89
N SER A 307 -14.60 -11.54 -20.36
CA SER A 307 -15.83 -11.42 -21.14
C SER A 307 -15.97 -10.04 -21.79
N ALA A 308 -15.69 -8.98 -21.03
CA ALA A 308 -15.76 -7.60 -21.52
C ALA A 308 -14.76 -7.32 -22.66
N LEU A 309 -13.59 -7.97 -22.66
CA LEU A 309 -12.54 -7.80 -23.68
C LEU A 309 -12.50 -8.94 -24.71
N SER A 310 -13.53 -9.79 -24.76
CA SER A 310 -13.55 -11.02 -25.59
C SER A 310 -13.48 -10.77 -27.11
N ASP A 311 -13.83 -9.59 -27.58
CA ASP A 311 -13.74 -9.15 -28.97
C ASP A 311 -12.40 -8.46 -29.31
N ARG A 312 -11.45 -8.36 -28.34
CA ARG A 312 -10.13 -7.78 -28.51
C ARG A 312 -9.06 -8.86 -28.62
N ASP A 313 -8.43 -8.96 -29.79
CA ASP A 313 -7.31 -9.88 -30.03
C ASP A 313 -5.99 -9.40 -29.41
N ASP A 314 -5.90 -8.10 -29.05
CA ASP A 314 -4.73 -7.42 -28.54
C ASP A 314 -4.69 -7.30 -26.99
N ALA A 315 -5.73 -7.81 -26.31
CA ALA A 315 -5.78 -7.92 -24.86
C ALA A 315 -5.92 -9.39 -24.42
N VAL A 316 -5.15 -9.78 -23.41
CA VAL A 316 -5.14 -11.15 -22.88
C VAL A 316 -5.45 -11.12 -21.40
N VAL A 317 -6.51 -11.80 -21.02
CA VAL A 317 -6.88 -12.06 -19.62
C VAL A 317 -6.83 -13.57 -19.40
N PRO A 318 -6.07 -14.08 -18.40
CA PRO A 318 -5.99 -15.52 -18.12
C PRO A 318 -7.37 -16.13 -17.86
N GLY A 319 -7.62 -17.34 -18.33
CA GLY A 319 -8.84 -18.08 -18.00
C GLY A 319 -8.74 -18.71 -16.60
N VAL A 320 -9.86 -18.79 -15.89
CA VAL A 320 -9.93 -19.43 -14.56
C VAL A 320 -10.22 -20.92 -14.68
N VAL A 321 -9.62 -21.73 -13.81
CA VAL A 321 -9.96 -23.15 -13.66
C VAL A 321 -10.92 -23.29 -12.47
N ASP A 322 -12.20 -23.08 -12.72
CA ASP A 322 -13.23 -22.94 -11.69
C ASP A 322 -13.30 -24.10 -10.69
N ASN A 323 -13.19 -25.35 -11.18
CA ASN A 323 -13.28 -26.56 -10.34
C ASN A 323 -12.08 -26.75 -9.39
N LEU A 324 -11.01 -25.96 -9.55
CA LEU A 324 -9.85 -25.93 -8.66
C LEU A 324 -9.70 -24.59 -7.92
N THR A 325 -10.60 -23.64 -8.17
CA THR A 325 -10.57 -22.32 -7.55
C THR A 325 -11.48 -22.29 -6.32
N THR A 326 -10.97 -21.75 -5.21
CA THR A 326 -11.67 -21.65 -3.91
C THR A 326 -11.48 -20.26 -3.31
N ALA A 327 -11.93 -20.03 -2.09
CA ALA A 327 -11.67 -18.77 -1.40
C ALA A 327 -10.17 -18.50 -1.14
N ARG A 328 -9.33 -19.53 -1.08
CA ARG A 328 -7.90 -19.42 -0.73
C ARG A 328 -6.95 -19.94 -1.79
N LEU A 329 -7.47 -20.41 -2.87
CA LEU A 329 -6.72 -20.96 -4.00
C LEU A 329 -7.34 -20.44 -5.31
N LEU A 330 -6.54 -19.77 -6.14
CA LEU A 330 -6.93 -19.39 -7.48
C LEU A 330 -6.04 -20.12 -8.47
N VAL A 331 -6.68 -20.87 -9.37
CA VAL A 331 -5.99 -21.57 -10.45
C VAL A 331 -6.43 -20.95 -11.76
N MET A 332 -5.48 -20.47 -12.54
CA MET A 332 -5.71 -19.78 -13.81
C MET A 332 -4.67 -20.20 -14.85
N ASP A 333 -4.93 -19.94 -16.12
CA ASP A 333 -3.98 -20.20 -17.19
C ASP A 333 -2.66 -19.48 -16.91
N LEU A 334 -1.53 -20.19 -17.11
CA LEU A 334 -0.22 -19.55 -17.06
C LEU A 334 0.01 -18.80 -18.36
N VAL A 335 0.15 -17.47 -18.25
CA VAL A 335 0.43 -16.61 -19.40
C VAL A 335 1.83 -16.05 -19.26
N GLU A 336 2.68 -16.34 -20.24
CA GLU A 336 4.04 -15.81 -20.30
C GLU A 336 4.08 -14.53 -21.14
N GLY A 337 5.02 -13.63 -20.83
CA GLY A 337 5.22 -12.39 -21.56
C GLY A 337 6.41 -11.60 -21.03
N VAL A 338 6.76 -10.54 -21.72
CA VAL A 338 7.79 -9.59 -21.33
C VAL A 338 7.18 -8.54 -20.39
N LYS A 339 7.86 -8.21 -19.30
CA LYS A 339 7.41 -7.12 -18.43
C LYS A 339 7.29 -5.82 -19.22
N ILE A 340 6.19 -5.10 -19.04
CA ILE A 340 5.88 -3.89 -19.81
C ILE A 340 6.98 -2.82 -19.70
N THR A 341 7.70 -2.75 -18.58
CA THR A 341 8.77 -1.77 -18.32
C THR A 341 10.15 -2.21 -18.81
N ASP A 342 10.33 -3.47 -19.23
CA ASP A 342 11.62 -3.97 -19.72
C ASP A 342 11.79 -3.68 -21.22
N LYS A 343 12.19 -2.44 -21.53
CA LYS A 343 12.39 -1.97 -22.92
C LYS A 343 13.39 -2.81 -23.72
N GLU A 344 14.42 -3.32 -23.06
CA GLU A 344 15.43 -4.13 -23.72
C GLU A 344 14.87 -5.51 -24.11
N ALA A 345 14.09 -6.12 -23.22
CA ALA A 345 13.43 -7.37 -23.52
C ALA A 345 12.31 -7.20 -24.57
N LEU A 346 11.54 -6.10 -24.53
CA LEU A 346 10.57 -5.75 -25.57
C LEU A 346 11.26 -5.64 -26.94
N SER A 347 12.33 -4.87 -27.03
CA SER A 347 13.09 -4.71 -28.29
C SER A 347 13.68 -6.02 -28.79
N ARG A 348 14.20 -6.88 -27.89
CA ARG A 348 14.67 -8.24 -28.25
C ARG A 348 13.55 -9.14 -28.78
N ALA A 349 12.33 -8.94 -28.31
CA ALA A 349 11.14 -9.63 -28.79
C ALA A 349 10.55 -9.02 -30.07
N GLY A 350 11.17 -7.96 -30.62
CA GLY A 350 10.71 -7.24 -31.82
C GLY A 350 9.46 -6.38 -31.55
N ILE A 351 9.27 -5.94 -30.32
CA ILE A 351 8.15 -5.11 -29.89
C ILE A 351 8.64 -3.68 -29.64
N GLU A 352 8.04 -2.72 -30.34
CA GLU A 352 8.38 -1.31 -30.19
C GLU A 352 7.71 -0.72 -28.91
N PRO A 353 8.47 -0.13 -27.97
CA PRO A 353 7.90 0.41 -26.73
C PRO A 353 6.79 1.45 -26.96
N ARG A 354 6.86 2.27 -28.00
CA ARG A 354 5.81 3.24 -28.32
C ARG A 354 4.48 2.60 -28.73
N GLU A 355 4.52 1.43 -29.39
CA GLU A 355 3.31 0.68 -29.73
C GLU A 355 2.66 0.10 -28.49
N VAL A 356 3.48 -0.33 -27.53
CA VAL A 356 3.01 -0.80 -26.22
C VAL A 356 2.37 0.35 -25.42
N ALA A 357 2.97 1.55 -25.43
CA ALA A 357 2.40 2.71 -24.75
C ALA A 357 1.02 3.09 -25.33
N ALA A 358 0.89 3.11 -26.66
CA ALA A 358 -0.39 3.38 -27.32
C ALA A 358 -1.42 2.28 -27.02
N LEU A 359 -1.04 1.01 -27.11
CA LEU A 359 -1.89 -0.13 -26.77
C LEU A 359 -2.37 -0.10 -25.32
N LEU A 360 -1.48 0.20 -24.38
CA LEU A 360 -1.82 0.33 -22.97
C LEU A 360 -2.94 1.36 -22.77
N MET A 361 -2.77 2.57 -23.29
CA MET A 361 -3.77 3.63 -23.16
C MET A 361 -5.08 3.27 -23.86
N ASP A 362 -5.01 2.64 -25.02
CA ASP A 362 -6.18 2.22 -25.81
C ASP A 362 -7.00 1.14 -25.09
N VAL A 363 -6.35 0.09 -24.56
CA VAL A 363 -7.03 -1.00 -23.82
C VAL A 363 -7.69 -0.47 -22.54
N TYR A 364 -7.03 0.44 -21.82
CA TYR A 364 -7.59 1.00 -20.58
C TYR A 364 -8.68 2.04 -20.84
N ALA A 365 -8.58 2.83 -21.90
CA ALA A 365 -9.66 3.73 -22.32
C ALA A 365 -10.91 2.93 -22.75
N ASP A 366 -10.75 1.80 -23.46
CA ASP A 366 -11.85 0.90 -23.82
C ASP A 366 -12.52 0.32 -22.55
N GLN A 367 -11.73 -0.18 -21.59
CA GLN A 367 -12.24 -0.66 -20.30
C GLN A 367 -13.08 0.40 -19.58
N LEU A 368 -12.55 1.62 -19.48
CA LEU A 368 -13.13 2.71 -18.71
C LEU A 368 -14.41 3.25 -19.34
N PHE A 369 -14.39 3.57 -20.64
CA PHE A 369 -15.44 4.32 -21.30
C PHE A 369 -16.48 3.45 -22.03
N ARG A 370 -16.08 2.27 -22.50
CA ARG A 370 -16.99 1.39 -23.27
C ARG A 370 -17.48 0.18 -22.52
N ARG A 371 -16.57 -0.47 -21.76
CA ARG A 371 -16.91 -1.72 -21.09
C ARG A 371 -17.48 -1.51 -19.70
N GLY A 372 -17.17 -0.36 -19.05
CA GLY A 372 -17.60 -0.10 -17.68
C GLY A 372 -16.98 -1.04 -16.65
N VAL A 373 -15.89 -1.72 -17.02
CA VAL A 373 -15.10 -2.61 -16.16
C VAL A 373 -13.64 -2.21 -16.26
N LEU A 374 -13.05 -1.79 -15.16
CA LEU A 374 -11.69 -1.28 -15.11
C LEU A 374 -10.81 -2.16 -14.22
N HIS A 375 -9.70 -2.66 -14.76
CA HIS A 375 -8.59 -3.18 -13.98
C HIS A 375 -7.90 -2.00 -13.28
N ALA A 376 -8.19 -1.79 -11.99
CA ALA A 376 -7.81 -0.55 -11.29
C ALA A 376 -6.43 -0.60 -10.61
N ASP A 377 -5.62 -1.63 -10.87
CA ASP A 377 -4.24 -1.72 -10.40
C ASP A 377 -3.24 -2.04 -11.53
N PRO A 378 -3.05 -1.13 -12.51
CA PRO A 378 -2.13 -1.32 -13.63
C PRO A 378 -0.67 -1.15 -13.19
N HIS A 379 -0.28 -1.77 -12.07
CA HIS A 379 1.11 -1.78 -11.66
C HIS A 379 1.97 -2.53 -12.70
N PRO A 380 3.20 -2.08 -13.01
CA PRO A 380 4.06 -2.75 -13.99
C PRO A 380 4.28 -4.25 -13.75
N GLY A 381 4.16 -4.71 -12.49
CA GLY A 381 4.23 -6.13 -12.13
C GLY A 381 3.05 -6.96 -12.61
N ASN A 382 1.90 -6.31 -12.89
CA ASN A 382 0.65 -6.94 -13.32
C ASN A 382 0.44 -6.88 -14.84
N LEU A 383 1.39 -6.29 -15.58
CA LEU A 383 1.29 -6.05 -17.01
C LEU A 383 2.44 -6.73 -17.76
N LEU A 384 2.09 -7.67 -18.64
CA LEU A 384 3.05 -8.28 -19.55
C LEU A 384 2.67 -7.95 -20.99
N VAL A 385 3.64 -8.09 -21.89
CA VAL A 385 3.46 -7.89 -23.31
C VAL A 385 3.91 -9.14 -24.07
N GLN A 386 3.10 -9.58 -25.01
CA GLN A 386 3.40 -10.68 -25.93
C GLN A 386 3.51 -10.15 -27.36
N PRO A 387 4.37 -10.77 -28.21
CA PRO A 387 4.31 -10.54 -29.63
C PRO A 387 2.98 -11.06 -30.18
N GLY A 388 2.27 -10.27 -30.95
CA GLY A 388 1.08 -10.66 -31.66
C GLY A 388 1.34 -10.84 -33.16
N ARG A 389 0.32 -11.16 -33.95
CA ARG A 389 0.45 -11.37 -35.40
C ARG A 389 0.71 -10.07 -36.17
N SER A 390 0.06 -8.99 -35.78
CA SER A 390 0.15 -7.68 -36.43
C SER A 390 0.56 -6.54 -35.48
N GLN A 391 0.27 -6.71 -34.21
CA GLN A 391 0.57 -5.74 -33.15
C GLN A 391 0.83 -6.48 -31.84
N PRO A 392 1.50 -5.88 -30.84
CA PRO A 392 1.69 -6.49 -29.53
C PRO A 392 0.36 -6.77 -28.85
N ARG A 393 0.38 -7.70 -27.87
CA ARG A 393 -0.77 -8.05 -27.04
C ARG A 393 -0.46 -7.69 -25.60
N LEU A 394 -1.37 -6.98 -24.95
CA LEU A 394 -1.28 -6.63 -23.53
C LEU A 394 -1.88 -7.75 -22.69
N VAL A 395 -1.12 -8.29 -21.74
CA VAL A 395 -1.57 -9.29 -20.77
C VAL A 395 -1.86 -8.59 -19.46
N LEU A 396 -3.05 -8.79 -18.92
CA LEU A 396 -3.52 -8.25 -17.65
C LEU A 396 -3.51 -9.36 -16.61
N LEU A 397 -2.71 -9.18 -15.55
CA LEU A 397 -2.57 -10.11 -14.41
C LEU A 397 -3.06 -9.43 -13.14
N ASP A 398 -3.35 -10.23 -12.10
CA ASP A 398 -3.81 -9.78 -10.77
C ASP A 398 -5.06 -8.89 -10.80
N HIS A 399 -6.22 -9.50 -10.72
CA HIS A 399 -7.52 -8.84 -10.83
C HIS A 399 -8.18 -8.53 -9.47
N GLY A 400 -7.40 -8.54 -8.39
CA GLY A 400 -7.88 -8.26 -7.03
C GLY A 400 -8.55 -6.89 -6.88
N LEU A 401 -8.19 -5.92 -7.73
CA LEU A 401 -8.77 -4.59 -7.81
C LEU A 401 -9.40 -4.32 -9.18
N THR A 402 -10.42 -5.08 -9.55
CA THR A 402 -11.25 -4.79 -10.74
C THR A 402 -12.52 -4.09 -10.30
N LEU A 403 -12.86 -2.97 -10.96
CA LEU A 403 -14.02 -2.12 -10.66
C LEU A 403 -15.07 -2.25 -11.75
N ALA A 404 -16.32 -2.52 -11.35
CA ALA A 404 -17.47 -2.25 -12.18
C ALA A 404 -17.88 -0.77 -12.01
N LEU A 405 -18.01 -0.04 -13.11
CA LEU A 405 -18.29 1.38 -13.14
C LEU A 405 -19.74 1.63 -13.57
N GLU A 406 -20.42 2.50 -12.85
CA GLU A 406 -21.79 2.87 -13.18
C GLU A 406 -21.83 3.81 -14.39
N PRO A 407 -22.83 3.71 -15.29
CA PRO A 407 -22.93 4.56 -16.46
C PRO A 407 -22.93 6.06 -16.15
N SER A 408 -23.53 6.47 -15.01
CA SER A 408 -23.54 7.87 -14.55
C SER A 408 -22.13 8.37 -14.22
N PHE A 409 -21.28 7.51 -13.61
CA PHE A 409 -19.91 7.84 -13.30
C PHE A 409 -19.05 7.94 -14.57
N ILE A 410 -19.23 7.02 -15.52
CA ILE A 410 -18.56 7.07 -16.82
C ILE A 410 -18.91 8.36 -17.55
N ALA A 411 -20.19 8.71 -17.63
CA ALA A 411 -20.65 9.96 -18.25
C ALA A 411 -20.07 11.22 -17.57
N ALA A 412 -19.82 11.20 -16.26
CA ALA A 412 -19.15 12.28 -15.56
C ALA A 412 -17.66 12.38 -15.97
N LEU A 413 -16.96 11.23 -16.08
CA LEU A 413 -15.58 11.20 -16.56
C LEU A 413 -15.47 11.65 -18.03
N GLU A 414 -16.40 11.27 -18.90
CA GLU A 414 -16.46 11.73 -20.30
C GLU A 414 -16.57 13.26 -20.36
N ARG A 415 -17.48 13.85 -19.58
CA ARG A 415 -17.59 15.31 -19.49
C ARG A 415 -16.31 15.96 -18.96
N MET A 416 -15.67 15.35 -17.99
CA MET A 416 -14.41 15.85 -17.44
C MET A 416 -13.29 15.83 -18.50
N VAL A 417 -13.12 14.74 -19.25
CA VAL A 417 -12.17 14.65 -20.38
C VAL A 417 -12.50 15.71 -21.43
N GLY A 418 -13.78 15.92 -21.71
CA GLY A 418 -14.27 16.95 -22.61
C GLY A 418 -13.91 18.37 -22.22
N ALA A 419 -14.20 18.69 -20.99
CA ALA A 419 -13.89 19.99 -20.43
C ALA A 419 -12.38 20.27 -20.47
N MET A 420 -11.55 19.27 -20.11
CA MET A 420 -10.09 19.38 -20.15
C MET A 420 -9.57 19.60 -21.58
N ARG A 421 -10.02 18.78 -22.53
CA ARG A 421 -9.60 18.89 -23.93
C ARG A 421 -9.92 20.25 -24.57
N ASN A 422 -11.10 20.78 -24.24
CA ASN A 422 -11.57 22.05 -24.79
C ASN A 422 -11.09 23.27 -23.98
N GLY A 423 -10.42 23.07 -22.85
CA GLY A 423 -10.05 24.14 -21.91
C GLY A 423 -11.27 24.82 -21.28
N ASP A 424 -12.42 24.11 -21.24
CA ASP A 424 -13.70 24.61 -20.71
C ASP A 424 -13.80 24.33 -19.21
N LEU A 425 -13.41 25.30 -18.44
CA LEU A 425 -13.35 25.22 -16.98
C LEU A 425 -14.71 25.35 -16.32
N ASP A 426 -15.65 26.02 -16.99
CA ASP A 426 -17.01 26.15 -16.50
C ASP A 426 -17.74 24.80 -16.55
N ALA A 427 -17.41 23.96 -17.53
CA ALA A 427 -17.89 22.58 -17.65
C ALA A 427 -17.19 21.60 -16.67
N LEU A 428 -15.96 21.91 -16.21
CA LEU A 428 -15.19 21.03 -15.34
C LEU A 428 -15.80 20.89 -13.94
N THR A 429 -16.25 21.99 -13.32
CA THR A 429 -16.85 21.99 -11.98
C THR A 429 -18.10 21.09 -11.87
N PRO A 430 -19.09 21.16 -12.77
CA PRO A 430 -20.22 20.23 -12.77
C PRO A 430 -19.77 18.77 -12.95
N ALA A 431 -18.84 18.51 -13.86
CA ALA A 431 -18.34 17.15 -14.12
C ALA A 431 -17.65 16.53 -12.89
N LEU A 432 -16.82 17.29 -12.18
CA LEU A 432 -16.20 16.87 -10.93
C LEU A 432 -17.23 16.59 -9.83
N ARG A 433 -18.27 17.42 -9.73
CA ARG A 433 -19.37 17.20 -8.77
C ARG A 433 -20.15 15.94 -9.08
N GLU A 434 -20.45 15.67 -10.35
CA GLU A 434 -21.14 14.46 -10.78
C GLU A 434 -20.28 13.21 -10.60
N ALA A 435 -18.96 13.32 -10.70
CA ALA A 435 -18.00 12.27 -10.34
C ALA A 435 -17.96 12.02 -8.81
N GLY A 436 -18.61 12.87 -8.02
CA GLY A 436 -18.75 12.72 -6.56
C GLY A 436 -17.79 13.59 -5.75
N LEU A 437 -17.06 14.51 -6.38
CA LEU A 437 -16.26 15.48 -5.64
C LEU A 437 -17.15 16.60 -5.09
N PRO A 438 -17.00 16.98 -3.81
CA PRO A 438 -17.76 18.06 -3.19
C PRO A 438 -17.19 19.44 -3.57
N VAL A 439 -17.18 19.74 -4.87
CA VAL A 439 -16.80 21.06 -5.41
C VAL A 439 -18.04 21.92 -5.61
N ASP A 440 -17.91 23.22 -5.34
CA ASP A 440 -18.96 24.22 -5.53
C ASP A 440 -18.53 25.29 -6.55
N GLU A 441 -19.46 26.20 -6.86
CA GLU A 441 -19.22 27.30 -7.80
C GLU A 441 -18.21 28.34 -7.29
N ASN A 442 -17.90 28.33 -5.99
CA ASN A 442 -16.90 29.19 -5.36
C ASN A 442 -15.53 28.52 -5.27
N THR A 443 -15.43 27.25 -5.68
CA THR A 443 -14.17 26.52 -5.65
C THR A 443 -13.18 27.19 -6.60
N ASN A 444 -12.07 27.69 -6.05
CA ASN A 444 -11.07 28.44 -6.80
C ASN A 444 -10.48 27.56 -7.92
N TYR A 445 -10.31 28.16 -9.09
CA TYR A 445 -9.72 27.56 -10.29
C TYR A 445 -8.40 26.80 -10.03
N VAL A 446 -7.50 27.40 -9.24
CA VAL A 446 -6.24 26.76 -8.85
C VAL A 446 -6.50 25.46 -8.06
N THR A 447 -7.54 25.46 -7.22
CA THR A 447 -7.97 24.26 -6.47
C THR A 447 -8.53 23.19 -7.40
N LEU A 448 -9.31 23.56 -8.41
CA LEU A 448 -9.83 22.61 -9.41
C LEU A 448 -8.72 21.97 -10.22
N LEU A 449 -7.76 22.76 -10.70
CA LEU A 449 -6.61 22.24 -11.43
C LEU A 449 -5.74 21.33 -10.57
N LYS A 450 -5.50 21.70 -9.30
CA LYS A 450 -4.77 20.86 -8.36
C LYS A 450 -5.50 19.55 -8.07
N LEU A 451 -6.83 19.58 -7.92
CA LEU A 451 -7.66 18.39 -7.77
C LEU A 451 -7.55 17.45 -8.97
N VAL A 452 -7.60 18.00 -10.16
CA VAL A 452 -7.42 17.25 -11.41
C VAL A 452 -5.99 16.69 -11.48
N GLY A 453 -4.97 17.48 -11.14
CA GLY A 453 -3.58 17.02 -11.08
C GLY A 453 -3.38 15.85 -10.11
N VAL A 454 -3.94 15.95 -8.89
CA VAL A 454 -3.92 14.86 -7.90
C VAL A 454 -4.65 13.61 -8.42
N LEU A 455 -5.78 13.79 -9.11
CA LEU A 455 -6.51 12.67 -9.72
C LEU A 455 -5.77 12.04 -10.89
N LEU A 456 -4.97 12.81 -11.62
CA LEU A 456 -4.18 12.33 -12.76
C LEU A 456 -2.76 11.86 -12.35
N GLY A 457 -2.39 11.97 -11.07
CA GLY A 457 -1.08 11.57 -10.58
C GLY A 457 0.04 12.57 -10.91
N ASP A 458 -0.29 13.79 -11.33
CA ASP A 458 0.71 14.84 -11.52
C ASP A 458 1.33 15.26 -10.18
N GLU A 459 2.66 15.38 -10.14
CA GLU A 459 3.39 15.98 -9.02
C GLU A 459 2.99 17.46 -8.88
N VAL A 460 2.11 17.75 -7.95
CA VAL A 460 1.77 19.13 -7.61
C VAL A 460 3.00 19.75 -6.91
N GLY A 461 3.59 20.76 -7.51
CA GLY A 461 4.84 21.38 -7.09
C GLY A 461 4.94 21.66 -5.59
N GLU A 462 6.13 21.46 -5.02
CA GLU A 462 6.52 21.35 -3.62
C GLU A 462 6.07 22.47 -2.66
N THR A 463 5.57 23.60 -3.14
CA THR A 463 5.47 24.82 -2.30
C THR A 463 4.18 24.99 -1.52
N ASP A 464 3.14 24.14 -1.71
CA ASP A 464 1.81 24.43 -1.15
C ASP A 464 1.00 23.22 -0.62
N ILE A 465 1.56 22.02 -0.61
CA ILE A 465 0.81 20.79 -0.33
C ILE A 465 0.36 20.68 1.13
N GLY A 466 1.18 21.12 2.10
CA GLY A 466 0.82 21.08 3.51
C GLY A 466 -0.38 21.95 3.87
N ASP A 467 -0.42 23.18 3.33
CA ASP A 467 -1.54 24.11 3.53
C ASP A 467 -2.76 23.71 2.66
N PHE A 468 -2.52 23.08 1.52
CA PHE A 468 -3.55 22.63 0.60
C PHE A 468 -4.27 21.37 1.09
N GLY A 469 -3.54 20.37 1.60
CA GLY A 469 -4.14 19.16 2.18
C GLY A 469 -5.00 19.44 3.40
N ILE A 470 -4.55 20.35 4.28
CA ILE A 470 -5.34 20.81 5.44
C ILE A 470 -6.59 21.56 4.99
N ARG A 471 -6.49 22.39 3.93
CA ARG A 471 -7.63 23.14 3.37
C ARG A 471 -8.55 22.27 2.51
N LEU A 472 -8.01 21.25 1.80
CA LEU A 472 -8.81 20.29 1.05
C LEU A 472 -9.66 19.42 2.00
N GLY A 473 -9.06 18.92 3.08
CA GLY A 473 -9.79 18.20 4.12
C GLY A 473 -10.88 19.02 4.82
N ALA A 474 -10.74 20.36 4.82
CA ALA A 474 -11.75 21.28 5.37
C ALA A 474 -12.78 21.79 4.35
N SER A 475 -12.44 21.78 3.05
CA SER A 475 -13.24 22.40 1.98
C SER A 475 -13.76 21.41 0.93
N VAL A 476 -13.10 20.26 0.79
CA VAL A 476 -13.52 19.17 -0.10
C VAL A 476 -13.85 18.00 0.82
N GLY A 477 -15.13 17.68 1.01
CA GLY A 477 -15.56 16.52 1.78
C GLY A 477 -14.92 15.22 1.29
N GLU A 478 -15.33 14.08 1.81
CA GLU A 478 -14.74 12.77 1.49
C GLU A 478 -14.76 12.50 -0.02
N VAL A 479 -13.57 12.36 -0.62
CA VAL A 479 -13.44 11.94 -2.02
C VAL A 479 -13.90 10.49 -2.14
N PRO A 480 -14.81 10.14 -3.06
CA PRO A 480 -15.29 8.78 -3.20
C PRO A 480 -14.14 7.80 -3.47
N PRO A 481 -14.10 6.64 -2.79
CA PRO A 481 -13.04 5.64 -2.98
C PRO A 481 -12.86 5.19 -4.45
N ARG A 482 -13.96 5.12 -5.21
CA ARG A 482 -13.91 4.79 -6.65
C ARG A 482 -13.10 5.81 -7.45
N LEU A 483 -13.29 7.10 -7.18
CA LEU A 483 -12.57 8.15 -7.90
C LEU A 483 -11.08 8.13 -7.58
N LEU A 484 -10.72 7.85 -6.33
CA LEU A 484 -9.31 7.67 -5.93
C LEU A 484 -8.66 6.49 -6.65
N LEU A 485 -9.37 5.36 -6.78
CA LEU A 485 -8.85 4.18 -7.47
C LEU A 485 -8.70 4.41 -8.98
N VAL A 486 -9.67 5.06 -9.60
CA VAL A 486 -9.59 5.44 -11.03
C VAL A 486 -8.45 6.44 -11.25
N GLY A 487 -8.32 7.45 -10.40
CA GLY A 487 -7.21 8.42 -10.46
C GLY A 487 -5.86 7.75 -10.31
N ARG A 488 -5.71 6.86 -9.31
CA ARG A 488 -4.49 6.06 -9.14
C ARG A 488 -4.17 5.22 -10.39
N ALA A 489 -5.16 4.56 -10.97
CA ALA A 489 -4.97 3.78 -12.19
C ALA A 489 -4.48 4.65 -13.35
N ILE A 490 -5.10 5.82 -13.54
CA ILE A 490 -4.69 6.80 -14.57
C ILE A 490 -3.24 7.27 -14.34
N GLY A 491 -2.88 7.63 -13.10
CA GLY A 491 -1.52 8.05 -12.77
C GLY A 491 -0.47 6.98 -13.05
N LEU A 492 -0.76 5.71 -12.69
CA LEU A 492 0.14 4.59 -13.01
C LEU A 492 0.27 4.37 -14.53
N LEU A 493 -0.84 4.46 -15.26
CA LEU A 493 -0.86 4.33 -16.73
C LEU A 493 -0.04 5.44 -17.40
N ASP A 494 -0.22 6.69 -16.98
CA ASP A 494 0.55 7.83 -17.49
C ASP A 494 2.04 7.65 -17.22
N GLY A 495 2.42 7.24 -15.99
CA GLY A 495 3.80 6.95 -15.64
C GLY A 495 4.44 5.86 -16.51
N ILE A 496 3.74 4.76 -16.77
CA ILE A 496 4.22 3.70 -17.67
C ILE A 496 4.29 4.20 -19.11
N ALA A 497 3.25 4.88 -19.59
CA ALA A 497 3.18 5.39 -20.95
C ALA A 497 4.32 6.38 -21.24
N ARG A 498 4.58 7.34 -20.35
CA ARG A 498 5.72 8.28 -20.45
C ARG A 498 7.08 7.58 -20.38
N GLN A 499 7.20 6.54 -19.57
CA GLN A 499 8.43 5.74 -19.54
C GLN A 499 8.67 5.05 -20.88
N LEU A 500 7.64 4.52 -21.54
CA LEU A 500 7.73 3.82 -22.82
C LEU A 500 7.90 4.80 -23.99
N ASP A 501 7.09 5.83 -24.04
CA ASP A 501 7.11 6.91 -25.05
C ASP A 501 6.81 8.28 -24.41
N PRO A 502 7.84 9.10 -24.14
CA PRO A 502 7.66 10.44 -23.57
C PRO A 502 6.89 11.42 -24.46
N GLN A 503 6.67 11.10 -25.73
CA GLN A 503 5.98 11.96 -26.71
C GLN A 503 4.53 11.53 -26.96
N LEU A 504 4.05 10.48 -26.29
CA LEU A 504 2.69 9.98 -26.46
C LEU A 504 1.67 11.01 -25.99
N ASP A 505 0.72 11.35 -26.85
CA ASP A 505 -0.46 12.11 -26.46
C ASP A 505 -1.54 11.15 -25.94
N ALA A 506 -1.46 10.85 -24.63
CA ALA A 506 -2.40 9.96 -23.95
C ALA A 506 -3.83 10.52 -23.98
N LEU A 507 -3.98 11.86 -23.89
CA LEU A 507 -5.30 12.51 -23.90
C LEU A 507 -5.99 12.34 -25.27
N GLU A 508 -5.25 12.37 -26.37
CA GLU A 508 -5.81 12.14 -27.70
C GLU A 508 -6.37 10.71 -27.82
N ILE A 509 -5.66 9.70 -27.28
CA ILE A 509 -6.13 8.32 -27.30
C ILE A 509 -7.39 8.18 -26.47
N VAL A 510 -7.39 8.67 -25.23
CA VAL A 510 -8.52 8.60 -24.30
C VAL A 510 -9.74 9.34 -24.84
N ALA A 511 -9.54 10.51 -25.46
CA ALA A 511 -10.64 11.32 -26.01
C ALA A 511 -11.39 10.61 -27.15
N ARG A 512 -10.76 9.71 -27.90
CA ARG A 512 -11.44 8.91 -28.93
C ARG A 512 -12.51 7.97 -28.37
N TYR A 513 -12.37 7.56 -27.11
CA TYR A 513 -13.32 6.72 -26.39
C TYR A 513 -14.40 7.55 -25.69
N ALA A 514 -14.03 8.71 -25.13
CA ALA A 514 -14.96 9.59 -24.42
C ALA A 514 -15.92 10.36 -25.36
N TYR A 515 -15.69 10.38 -26.69
CA TYR A 515 -16.45 11.16 -27.66
C TYR A 515 -16.96 10.35 -28.86
N GLN A 516 -17.26 9.10 -28.72
CA GLN A 516 -18.02 8.44 -29.79
C GLN A 516 -19.44 8.96 -29.77
N ASP A 517 -19.70 9.88 -30.73
CA ASP A 517 -21.05 10.30 -31.10
C ASP A 517 -21.95 9.09 -31.31
N GLY A 518 -23.15 9.16 -30.68
CA GLY A 518 -24.22 8.20 -30.90
C GLY A 518 -24.81 8.29 -32.31
#